data_e72d6760ed25c1e0c2f79c8d5024937a
#
_entry.id   e72d6760ed25c1e0c2f79c8d5024937a
#
_cell.length_a   1.000
_cell.length_b   1.000
_cell.length_c   1.000
_cell.angle_alpha   90.00
_cell.angle_beta   90.00
_cell.angle_gamma   90.00
#
_symmetry.space_group_name_H-M   'P 1'
#
loop_
_entity.id
_entity.type
_entity.pdbx_description
1 polymer ?
#
loop_
_entity_poly.entity_id
_entity_poly.type
_entity_poly.pdbx_seq_one_letter_code
_entity_poly.pdbx_strand_id
1 'polypeptide(L)'
;EVPVRLAVFPEYFLQGVTTPGKGEHGLEDFMKKAISFEDPEIQVLIDKCREYNMYIAGGGLVEKVKEFPDRWFNTAFILGPDGVELRYHKYHVPASIGLGTAPHDMWDEYTAIFGSDIKDFFPVIDTPIGKLGTMTCHDGATPEVSRALGFNGVEVICHPVALQEVEGVSQPWDFWMFSRRTRAHDNMAYLLGSNWGTVDYRYYPKAFCAGNSFAIDYTGMVIRHAPYPEEQVLASIIDIEALREHRTRINHNMW
;
A
#
# COMPACT_ATOMS: atom_id res chain seq x y z
N GLU A 1 -15.22 -1.74 24.13
CA GLU A 1 -14.04 -1.49 23.27
C GLU A 1 -14.28 -2.11 21.90
N VAL A 2 -13.92 -1.40 20.84
CA VAL A 2 -13.98 -1.92 19.45
C VAL A 2 -12.65 -2.63 19.19
N PRO A 3 -12.65 -3.92 18.80
CA PRO A 3 -11.41 -4.64 18.53
C PRO A 3 -10.71 -4.10 17.27
N VAL A 4 -9.39 -4.13 17.27
CA VAL A 4 -8.60 -3.86 16.06
C VAL A 4 -8.81 -5.00 15.07
N ARG A 5 -9.25 -4.69 13.85
CA ARG A 5 -9.58 -5.68 12.81
C ARG A 5 -8.69 -5.56 11.58
N LEU A 6 -8.00 -4.43 11.41
CA LEU A 6 -7.08 -4.18 10.31
C LEU A 6 -5.89 -3.37 10.82
N ALA A 7 -4.68 -3.82 10.51
CA ALA A 7 -3.45 -3.06 10.69
C ALA A 7 -2.81 -2.78 9.32
N VAL A 8 -2.38 -1.55 9.10
CA VAL A 8 -1.69 -1.14 7.87
C VAL A 8 -0.27 -0.74 8.21
N PHE A 9 0.69 -1.44 7.64
CA PHE A 9 2.12 -1.21 7.83
C PHE A 9 2.72 -0.43 6.66
N PRO A 10 3.85 0.27 6.85
CA PRO A 10 4.53 0.98 5.78
C PRO A 10 5.05 0.08 4.63
N GLU A 11 5.36 0.70 3.50
CA GLU A 11 6.11 0.05 2.42
C GLU A 11 7.51 -0.36 2.91
N TYR A 12 7.97 -1.56 2.56
CA TYR A 12 9.25 -2.17 3.00
C TYR A 12 9.38 -2.45 4.51
N PHE A 13 8.31 -2.54 5.25
CA PHE A 13 8.39 -2.70 6.72
C PHE A 13 9.07 -4.01 7.15
N LEU A 14 9.04 -5.07 6.34
CA LEU A 14 9.69 -6.35 6.65
C LEU A 14 11.20 -6.33 6.35
N GLN A 15 11.59 -5.80 5.20
CA GLN A 15 12.97 -5.89 4.71
C GLN A 15 13.76 -4.59 4.87
N GLY A 16 13.09 -3.54 5.32
CA GLY A 16 13.66 -2.20 5.47
C GLY A 16 13.80 -1.47 4.14
N VAL A 17 13.76 -0.14 4.20
CA VAL A 17 14.08 0.71 3.06
C VAL A 17 15.57 0.64 2.83
N THR A 18 15.99 0.04 1.71
CA THR A 18 17.36 0.16 1.26
C THR A 18 17.44 1.30 0.26
N THR A 19 18.27 2.27 0.55
CA THR A 19 18.67 3.23 -0.48
C THR A 19 19.45 2.46 -1.54
N PRO A 20 19.07 2.48 -2.81
CA PRO A 20 19.94 2.01 -3.86
C PRO A 20 21.22 2.82 -3.77
N GLY A 21 22.35 2.17 -3.51
CA GLY A 21 23.65 2.79 -3.71
C GLY A 21 23.65 3.37 -5.14
N LYS A 22 24.29 4.52 -5.34
CA LYS A 22 24.52 5.03 -6.70
C LYS A 22 25.38 3.99 -7.42
N GLY A 23 24.76 3.14 -8.25
CA GLY A 23 25.47 2.14 -9.04
C GLY A 23 24.76 0.78 -9.13
N GLU A 24 25.43 -0.17 -9.76
CA GLU A 24 24.98 -1.54 -10.07
C GLU A 24 24.59 -2.39 -8.85
N HIS A 25 24.95 -1.97 -7.65
CA HIS A 25 24.70 -2.72 -6.41
C HIS A 25 23.24 -2.69 -5.93
N GLY A 26 22.42 -1.77 -6.40
CA GLY A 26 21.05 -1.63 -5.91
C GLY A 26 20.16 -2.85 -6.22
N LEU A 27 20.22 -3.36 -7.46
CA LEU A 27 19.42 -4.53 -7.88
C LEU A 27 19.88 -5.81 -7.15
N GLU A 28 21.19 -6.05 -7.07
CA GLU A 28 21.74 -7.23 -6.40
C GLU A 28 21.39 -7.25 -4.90
N ASP A 29 21.39 -6.09 -4.25
CA ASP A 29 21.06 -5.98 -2.83
C ASP A 29 19.57 -6.24 -2.56
N PHE A 30 18.70 -5.81 -3.46
CA PHE A 30 17.28 -6.15 -3.38
C PHE A 30 17.04 -7.64 -3.65
N MET A 31 17.69 -8.21 -4.67
CA MET A 31 17.57 -9.64 -4.99
C MET A 31 18.04 -10.54 -3.84
N LYS A 32 19.07 -10.15 -3.10
CA LYS A 32 19.54 -10.89 -1.91
C LYS A 32 18.55 -10.90 -0.76
N LYS A 33 17.67 -9.89 -0.68
CA LYS A 33 16.67 -9.74 0.36
C LYS A 33 15.29 -10.24 -0.07
N ALA A 34 15.15 -10.57 -1.36
CA ALA A 34 13.87 -11.00 -1.90
C ALA A 34 13.40 -12.29 -1.24
N ILE A 35 12.16 -12.30 -0.78
CA ILE A 35 11.48 -13.44 -0.17
C ILE A 35 10.19 -13.76 -0.94
N SER A 36 9.68 -14.94 -0.71
CA SER A 36 8.39 -15.39 -1.24
C SER A 36 7.30 -15.36 -0.16
N PHE A 37 6.07 -15.55 -0.54
CA PHE A 37 4.95 -15.64 0.43
C PHE A 37 4.95 -16.94 1.22
N GLU A 38 5.75 -17.92 0.83
CA GLU A 38 5.96 -19.19 1.52
C GLU A 38 7.02 -19.10 2.62
N ASP A 39 7.77 -17.99 2.69
CA ASP A 39 8.85 -17.83 3.66
C ASP A 39 8.32 -17.59 5.10
N PRO A 40 9.09 -17.99 6.12
CA PRO A 40 8.64 -18.02 7.52
C PRO A 40 8.25 -16.64 8.06
N GLU A 41 8.81 -15.55 7.54
CA GLU A 41 8.48 -14.18 7.93
C GLU A 41 7.00 -13.86 7.67
N ILE A 42 6.47 -14.32 6.53
CA ILE A 42 5.06 -14.15 6.18
C ILE A 42 4.18 -15.04 7.06
N GLN A 43 4.62 -16.28 7.34
CA GLN A 43 3.87 -17.19 8.20
C GLN A 43 3.67 -16.62 9.61
N VAL A 44 4.68 -15.97 10.18
CA VAL A 44 4.56 -15.28 11.49
C VAL A 44 3.44 -14.24 11.48
N LEU A 45 3.30 -13.47 10.40
CA LEU A 45 2.24 -12.46 10.27
C LEU A 45 0.86 -13.12 10.12
N ILE A 46 0.76 -14.20 9.35
CA ILE A 46 -0.49 -14.97 9.19
C ILE A 46 -0.94 -15.54 10.53
N ASP A 47 0.00 -16.07 11.32
CA ASP A 47 -0.31 -16.61 12.66
C ASP A 47 -0.85 -15.50 13.58
N LYS A 48 -0.33 -14.26 13.46
CA LYS A 48 -0.90 -13.10 14.18
C LYS A 48 -2.29 -12.71 13.68
N CYS A 49 -2.55 -12.82 12.39
CA CYS A 49 -3.90 -12.61 11.85
C CYS A 49 -4.89 -13.61 12.46
N ARG A 50 -4.51 -14.88 12.62
CA ARG A 50 -5.34 -15.92 13.28
C ARG A 50 -5.52 -15.67 14.76
N GLU A 51 -4.42 -15.37 15.48
CA GLU A 51 -4.42 -15.13 16.93
C GLU A 51 -5.38 -14.01 17.33
N TYR A 52 -5.36 -12.91 16.56
CA TYR A 52 -6.15 -11.72 16.87
C TYR A 52 -7.42 -11.59 16.02
N ASN A 53 -7.68 -12.53 15.12
CA ASN A 53 -8.80 -12.47 14.17
C ASN A 53 -8.86 -11.13 13.44
N MET A 54 -7.76 -10.75 12.79
CA MET A 54 -7.57 -9.48 12.12
C MET A 54 -6.89 -9.63 10.75
N TYR A 55 -6.87 -8.56 9.98
CA TYR A 55 -6.12 -8.45 8.73
C TYR A 55 -4.88 -7.60 8.92
N ILE A 56 -3.82 -7.92 8.18
CA ILE A 56 -2.59 -7.14 8.08
C ILE A 56 -2.40 -6.77 6.62
N ALA A 57 -2.37 -5.46 6.33
CA ALA A 57 -1.97 -4.92 5.05
C ALA A 57 -0.54 -4.39 5.14
N GLY A 58 0.29 -4.76 4.19
CA GLY A 58 1.67 -4.28 4.06
C GLY A 58 2.03 -4.01 2.61
N GLY A 59 3.15 -3.37 2.38
CA GLY A 59 3.63 -3.13 1.03
C GLY A 59 5.14 -3.09 0.95
N GLY A 60 5.64 -3.02 -0.29
CA GLY A 60 7.08 -3.04 -0.53
C GLY A 60 7.73 -4.36 -0.16
N LEU A 61 6.97 -5.46 -0.13
CA LEU A 61 7.61 -6.76 -0.09
C LEU A 61 8.51 -6.87 -1.32
N VAL A 62 9.79 -7.02 -1.11
CA VAL A 62 10.73 -7.38 -2.17
C VAL A 62 10.44 -8.84 -2.47
N GLU A 63 9.50 -9.07 -3.40
CA GLU A 63 8.99 -10.39 -3.70
C GLU A 63 9.81 -11.08 -4.76
N LYS A 64 10.18 -12.32 -4.48
CA LYS A 64 10.73 -13.25 -5.43
C LYS A 64 9.60 -14.10 -6.01
N VAL A 65 9.32 -13.90 -7.28
CA VAL A 65 8.33 -14.67 -8.02
C VAL A 65 9.04 -15.78 -8.79
N LYS A 66 8.59 -17.02 -8.61
CA LYS A 66 9.24 -18.22 -9.16
C LYS A 66 9.37 -18.18 -10.68
N GLU A 67 8.37 -17.64 -11.34
CA GLU A 67 8.27 -17.53 -12.80
C GLU A 67 9.21 -16.46 -13.38
N PHE A 68 9.71 -15.56 -12.52
CA PHE A 68 10.61 -14.47 -12.89
C PHE A 68 11.88 -14.47 -12.02
N PRO A 69 12.76 -15.47 -12.15
CA PRO A 69 13.87 -15.70 -11.22
C PRO A 69 14.93 -14.59 -11.20
N ASP A 70 15.04 -13.82 -12.28
CA ASP A 70 16.02 -12.74 -12.42
C ASP A 70 15.45 -11.35 -12.07
N ARG A 71 14.23 -11.32 -11.51
CA ARG A 71 13.51 -10.09 -11.19
C ARG A 71 12.90 -10.15 -9.80
N TRP A 72 12.58 -8.99 -9.27
CA TRP A 72 11.78 -8.86 -8.07
C TRP A 72 10.64 -7.86 -8.28
N PHE A 73 9.57 -8.04 -7.54
CA PHE A 73 8.42 -7.15 -7.56
C PHE A 73 8.30 -6.41 -6.24
N ASN A 74 7.88 -5.15 -6.31
CA ASN A 74 7.43 -4.42 -5.15
C ASN A 74 5.97 -4.77 -4.90
N THR A 75 5.72 -5.66 -3.95
CA THR A 75 4.40 -6.23 -3.74
C THR A 75 3.74 -5.68 -2.50
N ALA A 76 2.53 -5.15 -2.65
CA ALA A 76 1.62 -4.94 -1.54
C ALA A 76 0.74 -6.17 -1.35
N PHE A 77 0.32 -6.40 -0.12
CA PHE A 77 -0.42 -7.59 0.24
C PHE A 77 -1.42 -7.33 1.37
N ILE A 78 -2.41 -8.20 1.45
CA ILE A 78 -3.28 -8.31 2.61
C ILE A 78 -3.25 -9.76 3.07
N LEU A 79 -2.90 -9.96 4.34
CA LEU A 79 -2.94 -11.23 5.02
C LEU A 79 -4.18 -11.26 5.92
N GLY A 80 -4.78 -12.42 6.05
CA GLY A 80 -5.92 -12.66 6.92
C GLY A 80 -5.78 -13.96 7.70
N PRO A 81 -6.80 -14.33 8.49
CA PRO A 81 -6.80 -15.58 9.24
C PRO A 81 -6.63 -16.83 8.36
N ASP A 82 -7.07 -16.77 7.11
CA ASP A 82 -7.01 -17.90 6.17
C ASP A 82 -5.69 -17.95 5.38
N GLY A 83 -4.87 -16.90 5.45
CA GLY A 83 -3.55 -16.87 4.80
C GLY A 83 -3.30 -15.59 4.01
N VAL A 84 -2.71 -15.75 2.82
CA VAL A 84 -2.48 -14.64 1.89
C VAL A 84 -3.76 -14.38 1.10
N GLU A 85 -4.45 -13.29 1.41
CA GLU A 85 -5.76 -12.96 0.85
C GLU A 85 -5.64 -12.14 -0.45
N LEU A 86 -4.62 -11.28 -0.53
CA LEU A 86 -4.41 -10.41 -1.69
C LEU A 86 -2.93 -10.16 -1.93
N ARG A 87 -2.53 -10.15 -3.21
CA ARG A 87 -1.23 -9.68 -3.71
C ARG A 87 -1.47 -8.64 -4.78
N TYR A 88 -0.68 -7.57 -4.74
CA TYR A 88 -0.70 -6.48 -5.71
C TYR A 88 0.73 -6.08 -6.07
N HIS A 89 1.13 -6.29 -7.30
CA HIS A 89 2.43 -5.82 -7.81
C HIS A 89 2.32 -4.34 -8.17
N LYS A 90 3.17 -3.53 -7.57
CA LYS A 90 3.17 -2.07 -7.73
C LYS A 90 3.21 -1.68 -9.20
N TYR A 91 2.24 -0.88 -9.62
CA TYR A 91 2.10 -0.49 -11.02
C TYR A 91 3.00 0.70 -11.38
N HIS A 92 3.03 1.74 -10.53
CA HIS A 92 3.86 2.93 -10.72
C HIS A 92 5.17 2.82 -9.94
N VAL A 93 6.13 2.11 -10.50
CA VAL A 93 7.49 2.05 -9.95
C VAL A 93 8.23 3.31 -10.38
N PRO A 94 8.80 4.11 -9.45
CA PRO A 94 9.56 5.30 -9.82
C PRO A 94 10.80 4.93 -10.62
N ALA A 95 10.81 5.22 -11.90
CA ALA A 95 11.90 4.87 -12.83
C ALA A 95 13.26 5.50 -12.43
N SER A 96 13.24 6.64 -11.73
CA SER A 96 14.44 7.32 -11.27
C SER A 96 15.25 6.59 -10.21
N ILE A 97 14.64 5.60 -9.55
CA ILE A 97 15.25 4.84 -8.46
C ILE A 97 15.28 3.32 -8.72
N GLY A 98 14.75 2.87 -9.86
CA GLY A 98 14.85 1.47 -10.31
C GLY A 98 14.31 0.43 -9.31
N LEU A 99 13.27 0.77 -8.55
CA LEU A 99 12.77 -0.03 -7.44
C LEU A 99 11.77 -1.11 -7.86
N GLY A 100 12.26 -2.13 -8.54
CA GLY A 100 11.47 -3.31 -8.87
C GLY A 100 10.95 -3.35 -10.29
N THR A 101 10.35 -4.46 -10.64
CA THR A 101 9.69 -4.70 -11.92
C THR A 101 8.24 -4.28 -11.84
N ALA A 102 7.76 -3.51 -12.81
CA ALA A 102 6.34 -3.23 -12.97
C ALA A 102 5.69 -4.21 -13.97
N PRO A 103 4.39 -4.52 -13.83
CA PRO A 103 3.70 -5.42 -14.76
C PRO A 103 3.85 -5.04 -16.25
N HIS A 104 3.88 -3.74 -16.55
CA HIS A 104 4.00 -3.24 -17.93
C HIS A 104 5.41 -3.33 -18.51
N ASP A 105 6.45 -3.61 -17.71
CA ASP A 105 7.81 -3.83 -18.20
C ASP A 105 7.93 -5.16 -18.95
N MET A 106 6.98 -6.07 -18.73
CA MET A 106 6.97 -7.42 -19.27
C MET A 106 5.54 -7.92 -19.48
N TRP A 107 4.77 -7.13 -20.20
CA TRP A 107 3.32 -7.27 -20.33
C TRP A 107 2.86 -8.68 -20.75
N ASP A 108 3.44 -9.21 -21.81
CA ASP A 108 2.99 -10.50 -22.38
C ASP A 108 3.27 -11.67 -21.42
N GLU A 109 4.45 -11.71 -20.84
CA GLU A 109 4.85 -12.74 -19.87
C GLU A 109 4.04 -12.61 -18.58
N TYR A 110 3.85 -11.37 -18.11
CA TYR A 110 3.10 -11.09 -16.87
C TYR A 110 1.63 -11.52 -17.02
N THR A 111 0.98 -11.11 -18.09
CA THR A 111 -0.44 -11.41 -18.32
C THR A 111 -0.70 -12.88 -18.57
N ALA A 112 0.26 -13.61 -19.14
CA ALA A 112 0.18 -15.06 -19.32
C ALA A 112 0.11 -15.82 -17.98
N ILE A 113 0.63 -15.23 -16.88
CA ILE A 113 0.71 -15.86 -15.56
C ILE A 113 -0.39 -15.33 -14.64
N PHE A 114 -0.53 -14.00 -14.55
CA PHE A 114 -1.39 -13.34 -13.57
C PHE A 114 -2.76 -12.92 -14.11
N GLY A 115 -2.99 -13.03 -15.43
CA GLY A 115 -4.22 -12.60 -16.08
C GLY A 115 -4.14 -11.19 -16.67
N SER A 116 -5.16 -10.82 -17.44
CA SER A 116 -5.20 -9.54 -18.18
C SER A 116 -6.41 -8.68 -17.87
N ASP A 117 -7.30 -9.15 -17.00
CA ASP A 117 -8.46 -8.38 -16.59
C ASP A 117 -8.05 -7.29 -15.56
N ILE A 118 -8.82 -6.21 -15.50
CA ILE A 118 -8.58 -5.11 -14.55
C ILE A 118 -8.51 -5.60 -13.09
N LYS A 119 -9.29 -6.62 -12.74
CA LYS A 119 -9.29 -7.23 -11.40
C LYS A 119 -8.02 -8.01 -11.09
N ASP A 120 -7.31 -8.49 -12.11
CA ASP A 120 -6.07 -9.24 -11.93
C ASP A 120 -4.91 -8.29 -11.58
N PHE A 121 -4.94 -7.07 -12.12
CA PHE A 121 -3.97 -6.02 -11.81
C PHE A 121 -4.30 -5.25 -10.53
N PHE A 122 -5.59 -5.04 -10.25
CA PHE A 122 -6.07 -4.21 -9.12
C PHE A 122 -7.07 -4.99 -8.29
N PRO A 123 -6.63 -6.05 -7.60
CA PRO A 123 -7.52 -6.95 -6.89
C PRO A 123 -8.20 -6.28 -5.69
N VAL A 124 -9.45 -6.68 -5.48
CA VAL A 124 -10.25 -6.33 -4.30
C VAL A 124 -10.82 -7.62 -3.73
N ILE A 125 -10.67 -7.81 -2.43
CA ILE A 125 -11.18 -8.98 -1.72
C ILE A 125 -12.39 -8.62 -0.86
N ASP A 126 -13.33 -9.54 -0.79
CA ASP A 126 -14.51 -9.41 0.09
C ASP A 126 -14.19 -10.06 1.46
N THR A 127 -14.31 -9.28 2.52
CA THR A 127 -13.99 -9.72 3.87
C THR A 127 -15.11 -9.37 4.84
N PRO A 128 -15.17 -9.99 6.04
CA PRO A 128 -16.13 -9.62 7.07
C PRO A 128 -16.04 -8.16 7.55
N ILE A 129 -14.94 -7.46 7.24
CA ILE A 129 -14.74 -6.05 7.64
C ILE A 129 -14.90 -5.07 6.47
N GLY A 130 -15.40 -5.54 5.32
CA GLY A 130 -15.59 -4.76 4.11
C GLY A 130 -14.72 -5.24 2.94
N LYS A 131 -14.86 -4.58 1.79
CA LYS A 131 -14.09 -4.87 0.58
C LYS A 131 -12.75 -4.16 0.62
N LEU A 132 -11.68 -4.93 0.77
CA LEU A 132 -10.33 -4.42 0.92
C LEU A 132 -9.55 -4.45 -0.39
N GLY A 133 -8.80 -3.40 -0.66
CA GLY A 133 -7.82 -3.32 -1.73
C GLY A 133 -6.57 -2.60 -1.25
N THR A 134 -5.50 -2.63 -2.04
CA THR A 134 -4.25 -1.97 -1.69
C THR A 134 -3.63 -1.27 -2.90
N MET A 135 -2.93 -0.18 -2.66
CA MET A 135 -2.05 0.50 -3.60
C MET A 135 -0.79 0.96 -2.86
N THR A 136 0.33 1.11 -3.53
CA THR A 136 1.60 1.37 -2.85
C THR A 136 2.21 2.71 -3.23
N CYS A 137 2.47 3.55 -2.22
CA CYS A 137 3.31 4.76 -2.30
C CYS A 137 2.99 5.63 -3.54
N HIS A 138 3.82 5.58 -4.58
CA HIS A 138 3.67 6.40 -5.79
C HIS A 138 2.36 6.17 -6.55
N ASP A 139 1.76 4.98 -6.46
CA ASP A 139 0.45 4.71 -7.06
C ASP A 139 -0.64 5.68 -6.61
N GLY A 140 -0.55 6.19 -5.40
CA GLY A 140 -1.49 7.19 -4.91
C GLY A 140 -1.28 8.61 -5.47
N ALA A 141 -0.16 8.89 -6.14
CA ALA A 141 0.08 10.19 -6.77
C ALA A 141 -0.83 10.38 -8.00
N THR A 142 -1.15 9.29 -8.70
CA THR A 142 -1.99 9.28 -9.90
C THR A 142 -3.37 8.69 -9.62
N PRO A 143 -4.42 9.04 -10.37
CA PRO A 143 -5.77 8.55 -10.11
C PRO A 143 -6.03 7.11 -10.56
N GLU A 144 -5.23 6.57 -11.47
CA GLU A 144 -5.53 5.35 -12.23
C GLU A 144 -5.70 4.14 -11.33
N VAL A 145 -4.73 3.87 -10.43
CA VAL A 145 -4.78 2.71 -9.54
C VAL A 145 -5.97 2.78 -8.60
N SER A 146 -6.17 3.91 -7.94
CA SER A 146 -7.29 4.07 -7.02
C SER A 146 -8.64 3.98 -7.74
N ARG A 147 -8.73 4.49 -8.98
CA ARG A 147 -9.94 4.39 -9.79
C ARG A 147 -10.23 2.96 -10.23
N ALA A 148 -9.20 2.20 -10.60
CA ALA A 148 -9.34 0.78 -10.92
C ALA A 148 -9.83 -0.04 -9.71
N LEU A 149 -9.28 0.20 -8.53
CA LEU A 149 -9.78 -0.37 -7.28
C LEU A 149 -11.23 0.04 -7.01
N GLY A 150 -11.57 1.30 -7.27
CA GLY A 150 -12.95 1.80 -7.20
C GLY A 150 -13.89 1.00 -8.09
N PHE A 151 -13.58 0.82 -9.38
CA PHE A 151 -14.38 0.01 -10.31
C PHE A 151 -14.54 -1.44 -9.85
N ASN A 152 -13.56 -1.99 -9.14
CA ASN A 152 -13.64 -3.31 -8.53
C ASN A 152 -14.40 -3.31 -7.18
N GLY A 153 -14.95 -2.15 -6.77
CA GLY A 153 -15.86 -2.02 -5.63
C GLY A 153 -15.19 -1.88 -4.27
N VAL A 154 -13.92 -1.48 -4.21
CA VAL A 154 -13.19 -1.31 -2.94
C VAL A 154 -13.92 -0.40 -1.96
N GLU A 155 -13.95 -0.76 -0.68
CA GLU A 155 -14.51 0.05 0.40
C GLU A 155 -13.41 0.65 1.29
N VAL A 156 -12.30 -0.08 1.43
CA VAL A 156 -11.11 0.38 2.18
C VAL A 156 -9.87 0.14 1.34
N ILE A 157 -9.15 1.21 1.03
CA ILE A 157 -7.87 1.17 0.35
C ILE A 157 -6.75 1.26 1.40
N CYS A 158 -5.97 0.20 1.53
CA CYS A 158 -4.73 0.20 2.30
C CYS A 158 -3.61 0.84 1.47
N HIS A 159 -2.86 1.77 2.06
CA HIS A 159 -1.85 2.52 1.34
C HIS A 159 -0.50 2.53 2.07
N PRO A 160 0.27 1.44 1.99
CA PRO A 160 1.66 1.39 2.44
C PRO A 160 2.53 2.40 1.69
N VAL A 161 3.36 3.13 2.42
CA VAL A 161 4.17 4.23 1.88
C VAL A 161 5.58 4.20 2.46
N ALA A 162 6.57 4.57 1.65
CA ALA A 162 7.91 4.93 2.04
C ALA A 162 8.28 6.27 1.40
N LEU A 163 7.49 7.31 1.72
CA LEU A 163 7.69 8.64 1.15
C LEU A 163 8.80 9.35 1.91
N GLN A 164 9.79 9.75 1.16
CA GLN A 164 10.85 10.64 1.61
C GLN A 164 10.35 12.07 1.64
N GLU A 165 10.95 12.88 2.50
CA GLU A 165 10.74 14.32 2.50
C GLU A 165 11.47 14.91 1.28
N VAL A 166 10.71 15.33 0.27
CA VAL A 166 11.24 15.91 -0.97
C VAL A 166 10.67 17.29 -1.13
N GLU A 167 11.56 18.30 -1.24
CA GLU A 167 11.16 19.67 -1.52
C GLU A 167 10.35 19.73 -2.83
N GLY A 168 9.22 20.43 -2.79
CA GLY A 168 8.30 20.54 -3.93
C GLY A 168 7.34 19.36 -4.11
N VAL A 169 7.53 18.26 -3.37
CA VAL A 169 6.63 17.09 -3.41
C VAL A 169 5.88 16.95 -2.10
N SER A 170 6.56 16.96 -0.96
CA SER A 170 5.95 16.89 0.36
C SER A 170 6.00 18.21 1.12
N GLN A 171 6.86 19.14 0.70
CA GLN A 171 7.02 20.46 1.30
C GLN A 171 7.21 21.57 0.24
N PRO A 172 6.74 22.79 0.51
CA PRO A 172 5.91 23.27 1.61
C PRO A 172 4.42 22.95 1.42
N TRP A 173 4.08 22.27 0.36
CA TRP A 173 2.72 22.04 -0.10
C TRP A 173 2.21 20.68 0.33
N ASP A 174 0.97 20.64 0.72
CA ASP A 174 0.24 19.44 1.10
C ASP A 174 -0.18 18.58 -0.12
N PHE A 175 0.66 18.55 -1.16
CA PHE A 175 0.39 17.76 -2.38
C PHE A 175 0.10 16.30 -2.05
N TRP A 176 0.86 15.74 -1.11
CA TRP A 176 0.69 14.37 -0.68
C TRP A 176 -0.69 14.13 -0.08
N MET A 177 -1.07 14.90 0.93
CA MET A 177 -2.36 14.78 1.59
C MET A 177 -3.52 15.16 0.66
N PHE A 178 -3.36 16.23 -0.12
CA PHE A 178 -4.37 16.66 -1.09
C PHE A 178 -4.71 15.54 -2.08
N SER A 179 -3.71 14.91 -2.70
CA SER A 179 -3.94 13.82 -3.66
C SER A 179 -4.64 12.64 -2.99
N ARG A 180 -4.28 12.25 -1.77
CA ARG A 180 -4.90 11.13 -1.05
C ARG A 180 -6.34 11.41 -0.67
N ARG A 181 -6.65 12.61 -0.24
CA ARG A 181 -8.03 13.05 0.02
C ARG A 181 -8.88 12.93 -1.24
N THR A 182 -8.35 13.35 -2.37
CA THR A 182 -9.03 13.22 -3.67
C THR A 182 -9.25 11.75 -4.03
N ARG A 183 -8.26 10.86 -3.82
CA ARG A 183 -8.42 9.42 -4.08
C ARG A 183 -9.53 8.78 -3.24
N ALA A 184 -9.63 9.14 -1.97
CA ALA A 184 -10.69 8.68 -1.08
C ALA A 184 -12.07 9.18 -1.56
N HIS A 185 -12.19 10.49 -1.82
CA HIS A 185 -13.42 11.13 -2.28
C HIS A 185 -13.91 10.59 -3.62
N ASP A 186 -13.04 10.58 -4.65
CA ASP A 186 -13.41 10.19 -6.01
C ASP A 186 -13.87 8.74 -6.12
N ASN A 187 -13.43 7.89 -5.21
CA ASN A 187 -13.76 6.48 -5.19
C ASN A 187 -14.76 6.11 -4.09
N MET A 188 -15.22 7.12 -3.31
CA MET A 188 -16.10 6.91 -2.16
C MET A 188 -15.62 5.72 -1.31
N ALA A 189 -14.33 5.76 -0.92
CA ALA A 189 -13.68 4.69 -0.17
C ALA A 189 -12.85 5.28 0.98
N TYR A 190 -12.73 4.55 2.07
CA TYR A 190 -11.73 4.88 3.09
C TYR A 190 -10.33 4.70 2.53
N LEU A 191 -9.41 5.58 2.92
CA LEU A 191 -7.99 5.46 2.57
C LEU A 191 -7.14 5.52 3.83
N LEU A 192 -6.43 4.42 4.09
CA LEU A 192 -5.59 4.25 5.27
C LEU A 192 -4.13 4.22 4.84
N GLY A 193 -3.39 5.29 5.14
CA GLY A 193 -1.99 5.42 4.78
C GLY A 193 -1.06 5.21 5.97
N SER A 194 -0.07 4.34 5.80
CA SER A 194 1.01 4.15 6.76
C SER A 194 2.35 4.46 6.12
N ASN A 195 3.09 5.40 6.69
CA ASN A 195 4.41 5.81 6.24
C ASN A 195 5.44 5.62 7.36
N TRP A 196 6.69 5.53 6.98
CA TRP A 196 7.81 5.46 7.92
C TRP A 196 7.90 6.73 8.76
N GLY A 197 8.23 6.53 10.03
CA GLY A 197 8.75 7.59 10.89
C GLY A 197 10.19 7.95 10.56
N THR A 198 10.89 8.52 11.52
CA THR A 198 12.32 8.83 11.38
C THR A 198 13.13 7.53 11.27
N VAL A 199 13.95 7.43 10.23
CA VAL A 199 14.91 6.34 10.04
C VAL A 199 16.30 6.92 10.06
N ASP A 200 17.17 6.41 10.95
CA ASP A 200 18.56 6.79 10.99
C ASP A 200 19.33 6.00 9.91
N TYR A 201 19.60 6.67 8.80
CA TYR A 201 20.44 6.10 7.74
C TYR A 201 21.88 6.58 7.88
N ARG A 202 22.82 5.65 7.96
CA ARG A 202 24.26 5.94 7.98
C ARG A 202 24.76 6.79 6.81
N TYR A 203 24.01 6.84 5.72
CA TYR A 203 24.37 7.54 4.47
C TYR A 203 23.61 8.84 4.23
N TYR A 204 22.61 9.15 5.06
CA TYR A 204 21.83 10.38 4.99
C TYR A 204 21.72 10.97 6.39
N PRO A 205 22.34 12.12 6.64
CA PRO A 205 22.52 12.65 8.00
C PRO A 205 21.26 13.23 8.65
N LYS A 206 20.07 13.08 8.05
CA LYS A 206 18.79 13.52 8.62
C LYS A 206 17.65 12.62 8.18
N ALA A 207 16.65 12.51 9.06
CA ALA A 207 15.39 11.80 8.87
C ALA A 207 14.87 11.86 7.43
N PHE A 208 14.62 10.70 6.86
CA PHE A 208 14.40 10.59 5.43
C PHE A 208 12.94 10.32 5.05
N CYS A 209 12.11 9.87 6.01
CA CYS A 209 10.70 9.63 5.76
C CYS A 209 9.86 10.73 6.39
N ALA A 210 8.79 11.11 5.69
CA ALA A 210 8.01 12.29 6.01
C ALA A 210 7.00 12.09 7.15
N GLY A 211 6.88 10.88 7.72
CA GLY A 211 5.75 10.58 8.60
C GLY A 211 4.44 10.69 7.82
N ASN A 212 3.54 11.55 8.28
CA ASN A 212 2.27 11.81 7.57
C ASN A 212 1.39 10.57 7.36
N SER A 213 1.41 9.60 8.28
CA SER A 213 0.42 8.51 8.29
C SER A 213 -0.98 9.07 8.53
N PHE A 214 -2.00 8.48 7.91
CA PHE A 214 -3.34 9.05 7.93
C PHE A 214 -4.45 8.00 7.84
N ALA A 215 -5.64 8.39 8.29
CA ALA A 215 -6.91 7.78 7.92
C ALA A 215 -7.82 8.87 7.33
N ILE A 216 -8.33 8.63 6.13
CA ILE A 216 -9.22 9.50 5.38
C ILE A 216 -10.52 8.75 5.13
N ASP A 217 -11.65 9.41 5.34
CA ASP A 217 -12.95 8.81 5.06
C ASP A 217 -13.36 8.94 3.57
N TYR A 218 -14.45 8.29 3.23
CA TYR A 218 -15.02 8.24 1.87
C TYR A 218 -15.50 9.60 1.34
N THR A 219 -15.53 10.64 2.16
CA THR A 219 -15.83 12.02 1.74
C THR A 219 -14.56 12.84 1.47
N GLY A 220 -13.38 12.25 1.69
CA GLY A 220 -12.10 12.92 1.59
C GLY A 220 -11.71 13.70 2.86
N MET A 221 -12.44 13.52 3.97
CA MET A 221 -12.08 14.14 5.26
C MET A 221 -11.00 13.36 5.97
N VAL A 222 -9.98 14.05 6.45
CA VAL A 222 -8.94 13.46 7.28
C VAL A 222 -9.50 13.23 8.69
N ILE A 223 -9.70 11.97 9.06
CA ILE A 223 -10.24 11.59 10.38
C ILE A 223 -9.14 11.32 11.40
N ARG A 224 -7.94 10.97 10.95
CA ARG A 224 -6.72 10.86 11.77
C ARG A 224 -5.50 11.25 10.94
N HIS A 225 -4.53 11.87 11.59
CA HIS A 225 -3.28 12.28 10.96
C HIS A 225 -2.13 12.26 11.97
N ALA A 226 -1.01 11.71 11.55
CA ALA A 226 0.25 11.69 12.26
C ALA A 226 1.26 12.59 11.51
N PRO A 227 1.27 13.91 11.72
CA PRO A 227 1.99 14.86 10.86
C PRO A 227 3.51 14.83 11.04
N TYR A 228 4.00 14.18 12.10
CA TYR A 228 5.43 14.15 12.42
C TYR A 228 6.04 12.76 12.14
N PRO A 229 7.32 12.71 11.78
CA PRO A 229 8.03 11.47 11.50
C PRO A 229 8.46 10.75 12.79
N GLU A 230 7.51 10.50 13.69
CA GLU A 230 7.70 9.80 14.96
C GLU A 230 7.14 8.38 14.88
N GLU A 231 7.68 7.49 15.70
CA GLU A 231 7.13 6.15 15.88
C GLU A 231 5.80 6.24 16.65
N GLN A 232 4.70 5.92 16.00
CA GLN A 232 3.37 6.01 16.58
C GLN A 232 2.38 5.03 15.95
N VAL A 233 1.34 4.69 16.71
CA VAL A 233 0.19 3.93 16.24
C VAL A 233 -0.99 4.87 16.06
N LEU A 234 -1.56 4.92 14.86
CA LEU A 234 -2.72 5.73 14.52
C LEU A 234 -3.97 4.85 14.48
N ALA A 235 -4.83 4.97 15.49
CA ALA A 235 -6.07 4.21 15.56
C ALA A 235 -7.27 5.02 15.06
N SER A 236 -8.13 4.38 14.26
CA SER A 236 -9.36 5.00 13.74
C SER A 236 -10.51 3.99 13.71
N ILE A 237 -11.74 4.49 13.85
CA ILE A 237 -12.95 3.72 13.63
C ILE A 237 -13.41 3.96 12.20
N ILE A 238 -13.76 2.88 11.51
CA ILE A 238 -14.30 2.87 10.14
C ILE A 238 -15.72 2.34 10.22
N ASP A 239 -16.66 3.06 9.60
CA ASP A 239 -18.06 2.68 9.49
C ASP A 239 -18.39 2.31 8.04
N ILE A 240 -18.37 1.01 7.75
CA ILE A 240 -18.63 0.49 6.41
C ILE A 240 -20.10 0.64 6.03
N GLU A 241 -21.03 0.54 6.97
CA GLU A 241 -22.46 0.70 6.68
C GLU A 241 -22.79 2.16 6.31
N ALA A 242 -22.19 3.13 7.01
CA ALA A 242 -22.32 4.54 6.66
C ALA A 242 -21.76 4.84 5.25
N LEU A 243 -20.63 4.21 4.88
CA LEU A 243 -20.08 4.30 3.52
C LEU A 243 -21.04 3.73 2.50
N ARG A 244 -21.61 2.56 2.74
CA ARG A 244 -22.58 1.89 1.83
C ARG A 244 -23.82 2.74 1.65
N GLU A 245 -24.37 3.29 2.75
CA GLU A 245 -25.48 4.24 2.70
C GLU A 245 -25.12 5.47 1.87
N HIS A 246 -23.94 6.06 2.09
CA HIS A 246 -23.46 7.22 1.34
C HIS A 246 -23.43 6.96 -0.17
N ARG A 247 -22.98 5.80 -0.60
CA ARG A 247 -22.91 5.39 -2.02
C ARG A 247 -24.31 5.30 -2.68
N THR A 248 -25.36 5.09 -1.91
CA THR A 248 -26.74 5.01 -2.44
C THR A 248 -27.43 6.37 -2.58
N ARG A 249 -26.85 7.45 -2.06
CA ARG A 249 -27.45 8.78 -2.12
C ARG A 249 -27.41 9.33 -3.55
N ILE A 250 -28.56 9.78 -4.05
CA ILE A 250 -28.73 10.23 -5.45
C ILE A 250 -27.74 11.33 -5.84
N ASN A 251 -27.41 12.24 -4.90
CA ASN A 251 -26.50 13.37 -5.16
C ASN A 251 -25.01 12.98 -5.14
N HIS A 252 -24.67 11.76 -4.77
CA HIS A 252 -23.31 11.27 -4.64
C HIS A 252 -23.06 10.01 -5.48
N ASN A 253 -24.06 9.57 -6.24
CA ASN A 253 -23.90 8.41 -7.11
C ASN A 253 -23.06 8.80 -8.33
N MET A 254 -21.76 8.52 -8.24
CA MET A 254 -20.78 8.76 -9.32
C MET A 254 -20.48 7.50 -10.15
N TRP A 255 -21.29 6.46 -9.98
CA TRP A 255 -21.18 5.16 -10.65
C TRP A 255 -22.27 4.98 -11.70
#